data_103185487c1fa73147d20ca3060e06f0
#
_entry.id   103185487c1fa73147d20ca3060e06f0
#
_cell.length_a   1.000
_cell.length_b   1.000
_cell.length_c   1.000
_cell.angle_alpha   90.00
_cell.angle_beta   90.00
_cell.angle_gamma   90.00
#
_symmetry.space_group_name_H-M   'P 1'
#
loop_
_entity.id
_entity.type
_entity.pdbx_description
1 polymer ?
#
loop_
_entity_poly.entity_id
_entity_poly.type
_entity_poly.pdbx_seq_one_letter_code
_entity_poly.pdbx_strand_id
1 'polypeptide(L)'
;DLMVDPKMVELGIYNGIPHLLIPVVTDPKKAAGALQWAVTEMMKRYRTFAEVGVRDLAAYNALAARTEGMTKMPQIVVVIDELADLMLVAAKEVEESICRVAQMGRASGMHLIIATQRPSADVITGLIKANIPSRIAFAVASSLESRIILDTTGAEKLVGRGDMLYFPLGSGKPTRVQGCLISDQEVAAVVDFVKQNSGDASYDDQVMQEIEQHAAEKEKGAKGVGGSAPEEVGEEF
;
A
#
# COMPACT_ATOMS: atom_id res chain seq x y z
N ASP A 1 -0.79 -7.61 -8.23
CA ASP A 1 -0.50 -6.29 -7.66
C ASP A 1 -1.79 -5.54 -7.37
N LEU A 2 -1.79 -4.72 -6.34
CA LEU A 2 -2.83 -3.77 -6.00
C LEU A 2 -2.21 -2.37 -6.03
N MET A 3 -2.59 -1.54 -7.00
CA MET A 3 -2.00 -0.22 -7.19
C MET A 3 -3.00 0.88 -6.85
N VAL A 4 -2.55 1.90 -6.14
CA VAL A 4 -3.33 3.07 -5.70
C VAL A 4 -2.66 4.34 -6.19
N ASP A 5 -3.36 5.10 -7.02
CA ASP A 5 -2.92 6.38 -7.59
C ASP A 5 -4.01 7.44 -7.46
N PRO A 6 -4.06 8.15 -6.32
CA PRO A 6 -5.12 9.13 -6.05
C PRO A 6 -5.12 10.32 -7.03
N LYS A 7 -3.99 10.61 -7.64
CA LYS A 7 -3.83 11.73 -8.60
C LYS A 7 -4.18 11.35 -10.03
N MET A 8 -4.32 10.06 -10.35
CA MET A 8 -4.64 9.53 -11.68
C MET A 8 -3.62 9.88 -12.79
N VAL A 9 -2.36 10.08 -12.46
CA VAL A 9 -1.34 10.55 -13.41
C VAL A 9 -0.15 9.62 -13.60
N GLU A 10 0.16 8.74 -12.63
CA GLU A 10 1.40 7.97 -12.64
C GLU A 10 1.19 6.49 -12.97
N LEU A 11 0.23 5.83 -12.33
CA LEU A 11 0.09 4.37 -12.42
C LEU A 11 -0.94 3.88 -13.44
N GLY A 12 -1.73 4.76 -14.03
CA GLY A 12 -2.78 4.39 -15.00
C GLY A 12 -2.26 3.64 -16.23
N ILE A 13 -1.01 3.86 -16.62
CA ILE A 13 -0.35 3.17 -17.73
C ILE A 13 -0.27 1.64 -17.51
N TYR A 14 -0.27 1.18 -16.26
CA TYR A 14 -0.22 -0.24 -15.92
C TYR A 14 -1.57 -0.95 -16.00
N ASN A 15 -2.68 -0.24 -16.18
CA ASN A 15 -3.97 -0.88 -16.40
C ASN A 15 -3.91 -1.82 -17.60
N GLY A 16 -4.42 -3.03 -17.41
CA GLY A 16 -4.42 -4.07 -18.44
C GLY A 16 -3.25 -5.06 -18.39
N ILE A 17 -2.25 -4.88 -17.50
CA ILE A 17 -1.24 -5.92 -17.26
C ILE A 17 -1.84 -7.06 -16.42
N PRO A 18 -1.43 -8.31 -16.66
CA PRO A 18 -2.00 -9.48 -15.95
C PRO A 18 -1.64 -9.54 -14.47
N HIS A 19 -0.67 -8.76 -14.03
CA HIS A 19 -0.23 -8.70 -12.64
C HIS A 19 -1.22 -7.99 -11.71
N LEU A 20 -2.10 -7.13 -12.26
CA LEU A 20 -3.09 -6.39 -11.48
C LEU A 20 -4.27 -7.27 -11.08
N LEU A 21 -4.60 -7.28 -9.80
CA LEU A 21 -5.81 -7.91 -9.26
C LEU A 21 -7.09 -7.20 -9.73
N ILE A 22 -7.03 -5.88 -9.74
CA ILE A 22 -8.11 -4.95 -10.11
C ILE A 22 -7.50 -3.77 -10.88
N PRO A 23 -8.32 -2.97 -11.59
CA PRO A 23 -7.83 -1.71 -12.14
C PRO A 23 -7.20 -0.82 -11.07
N VAL A 24 -6.26 0.04 -11.46
CA VAL A 24 -5.62 1.00 -10.54
C VAL A 24 -6.69 1.80 -9.80
N VAL A 25 -6.62 1.80 -8.47
CA VAL A 25 -7.58 2.50 -7.59
C VAL A 25 -7.24 3.97 -7.56
N THR A 26 -8.17 4.82 -7.96
CA THR A 26 -7.97 6.28 -8.06
C THR A 26 -8.78 7.08 -7.05
N ASP A 27 -9.85 6.52 -6.51
CA ASP A 27 -10.66 7.16 -5.45
C ASP A 27 -10.03 6.93 -4.07
N PRO A 28 -9.72 7.98 -3.29
CA PRO A 28 -9.12 7.84 -1.97
C PRO A 28 -9.96 7.03 -0.96
N LYS A 29 -11.29 7.06 -1.06
CA LYS A 29 -12.17 6.25 -0.20
C LYS A 29 -12.08 4.77 -0.56
N LYS A 30 -12.08 4.46 -1.85
CA LYS A 30 -11.84 3.09 -2.34
C LYS A 30 -10.44 2.61 -2.00
N ALA A 31 -9.45 3.50 -1.99
CA ALA A 31 -8.08 3.17 -1.56
C ALA A 31 -8.02 2.72 -0.10
N ALA A 32 -8.72 3.41 0.82
CA ALA A 32 -8.84 2.95 2.20
C ALA A 32 -9.52 1.57 2.29
N GLY A 33 -10.55 1.33 1.49
CA GLY A 33 -11.21 0.03 1.35
C GLY A 33 -10.28 -1.06 0.79
N ALA A 34 -9.43 -0.72 -0.16
CA ALA A 34 -8.43 -1.62 -0.73
C ALA A 34 -7.37 -2.04 0.31
N LEU A 35 -6.91 -1.12 1.15
CA LEU A 35 -6.01 -1.43 2.26
C LEU A 35 -6.68 -2.32 3.31
N GLN A 36 -7.94 -2.08 3.62
CA GLN A 36 -8.72 -2.93 4.52
C GLN A 36 -8.91 -4.33 3.93
N TRP A 37 -9.17 -4.42 2.63
CA TRP A 37 -9.21 -5.70 1.92
C TRP A 37 -7.88 -6.45 2.06
N ALA A 38 -6.74 -5.76 1.90
CA ALA A 38 -5.42 -6.38 2.06
C ALA A 38 -5.23 -6.98 3.46
N VAL A 39 -5.67 -6.29 4.51
CA VAL A 39 -5.66 -6.82 5.89
C VAL A 39 -6.54 -8.06 6.00
N THR A 40 -7.75 -8.03 5.44
CA THR A 40 -8.69 -9.16 5.47
C THR A 40 -8.14 -10.38 4.73
N GLU A 41 -7.58 -10.19 3.55
CA GLU A 41 -6.92 -11.24 2.77
C GLU A 41 -5.72 -11.85 3.52
N MET A 42 -4.90 -11.00 4.13
CA MET A 42 -3.78 -11.44 4.97
C MET A 42 -4.27 -12.35 6.11
N MET A 43 -5.31 -11.95 6.83
CA MET A 43 -5.86 -12.74 7.93
C MET A 43 -6.52 -14.05 7.44
N LYS A 44 -7.15 -14.03 6.26
CA LYS A 44 -7.67 -15.22 5.61
C LYS A 44 -6.56 -16.21 5.29
N ARG A 45 -5.45 -15.74 4.76
CA ARG A 45 -4.26 -16.59 4.48
C ARG A 45 -3.72 -17.23 5.74
N TYR A 46 -3.60 -16.49 6.84
CA TYR A 46 -3.17 -17.05 8.13
C TYR A 46 -4.10 -18.16 8.63
N ARG A 47 -5.41 -17.98 8.50
CA ARG A 47 -6.38 -19.05 8.85
C ARG A 47 -6.17 -20.29 8.00
N THR A 48 -6.03 -20.11 6.69
CA THR A 48 -5.76 -21.22 5.77
C THR A 48 -4.44 -21.93 6.09
N PHE A 49 -3.39 -21.20 6.44
CA PHE A 49 -2.11 -21.79 6.84
C PHE A 49 -2.25 -22.62 8.11
N ALA A 50 -2.99 -22.14 9.10
CA ALA A 50 -3.26 -22.89 10.33
C ALA A 50 -4.04 -24.18 10.07
N GLU A 51 -5.05 -24.16 9.20
CA GLU A 51 -5.86 -25.32 8.84
C GLU A 51 -5.04 -26.45 8.20
N VAL A 52 -4.05 -26.11 7.37
CA VAL A 52 -3.20 -27.09 6.68
C VAL A 52 -1.85 -27.31 7.37
N GLY A 53 -1.60 -26.66 8.50
CA GLY A 53 -0.42 -26.88 9.33
C GLY A 53 0.88 -26.30 8.78
N VAL A 54 0.83 -25.19 8.03
CA VAL A 54 2.00 -24.48 7.52
C VAL A 54 2.13 -23.10 8.17
N ARG A 55 3.30 -22.45 8.03
CA ARG A 55 3.60 -21.18 8.71
C ARG A 55 3.64 -19.96 7.79
N ASP A 56 3.85 -20.17 6.50
CA ASP A 56 4.04 -19.10 5.53
C ASP A 56 3.59 -19.53 4.13
N LEU A 57 3.57 -18.52 3.24
CA LEU A 57 3.16 -18.70 1.84
C LEU A 57 4.04 -19.69 1.07
N ALA A 58 5.35 -19.70 1.33
CA ALA A 58 6.27 -20.59 0.62
C ALA A 58 5.98 -22.05 0.97
N ALA A 59 5.79 -22.34 2.26
CA ALA A 59 5.41 -23.68 2.73
C ALA A 59 4.01 -24.08 2.22
N TYR A 60 3.04 -23.16 2.22
CA TYR A 60 1.73 -23.40 1.65
C TYR A 60 1.81 -23.75 0.16
N ASN A 61 2.55 -22.98 -0.64
CA ASN A 61 2.69 -23.20 -2.07
C ASN A 61 3.46 -24.49 -2.39
N ALA A 62 4.42 -24.88 -1.56
CA ALA A 62 5.10 -26.17 -1.67
C ALA A 62 4.15 -27.34 -1.38
N LEU A 63 3.25 -27.20 -0.41
CA LEU A 63 2.20 -28.19 -0.12
C LEU A 63 1.19 -28.25 -1.27
N ALA A 64 0.71 -27.12 -1.75
CA ALA A 64 -0.26 -27.03 -2.85
C ALA A 64 0.25 -27.66 -4.14
N ALA A 65 1.57 -27.55 -4.42
CA ALA A 65 2.18 -28.13 -5.61
C ALA A 65 2.10 -29.69 -5.66
N ARG A 66 1.90 -30.35 -4.52
CA ARG A 66 1.85 -31.81 -4.38
C ARG A 66 0.53 -32.34 -3.86
N THR A 67 -0.47 -31.48 -3.69
CA THR A 67 -1.78 -31.83 -3.13
C THR A 67 -2.87 -31.54 -4.16
N GLU A 68 -3.57 -32.55 -4.58
CA GLU A 68 -4.69 -32.42 -5.50
C GLU A 68 -5.80 -31.56 -4.89
N GLY A 69 -6.37 -30.66 -5.67
CA GLY A 69 -7.43 -29.73 -5.24
C GLY A 69 -6.94 -28.48 -4.50
N MET A 70 -5.64 -28.36 -4.21
CA MET A 70 -5.07 -27.15 -3.65
C MET A 70 -4.48 -26.24 -4.75
N THR A 71 -4.80 -24.94 -4.68
CA THR A 71 -4.28 -23.93 -5.59
C THR A 71 -3.22 -23.09 -4.89
N LYS A 72 -2.11 -22.82 -5.59
CA LYS A 72 -1.07 -21.91 -5.11
C LYS A 72 -1.63 -20.49 -4.96
N MET A 73 -1.17 -19.78 -3.95
CA MET A 73 -1.47 -18.36 -3.73
C MET A 73 -0.31 -17.51 -4.26
N PRO A 74 -0.61 -16.40 -4.96
CA PRO A 74 0.42 -15.45 -5.39
C PRO A 74 0.88 -14.58 -4.22
N GLN A 75 2.08 -14.02 -4.34
CA GLN A 75 2.46 -12.86 -3.55
C GLN A 75 1.62 -11.65 -4.00
N ILE A 76 1.31 -10.78 -3.05
CA ILE A 76 0.58 -9.54 -3.32
C ILE A 76 1.46 -8.36 -2.94
N VAL A 77 1.68 -7.45 -3.89
CA VAL A 77 2.35 -6.18 -3.67
C VAL A 77 1.32 -5.06 -3.74
N VAL A 78 1.21 -4.30 -2.66
CA VAL A 78 0.37 -3.09 -2.60
C VAL A 78 1.26 -1.88 -2.85
N VAL A 79 0.98 -1.13 -3.89
CA VAL A 79 1.73 0.06 -4.29
C VAL A 79 0.87 1.30 -4.07
N ILE A 80 1.36 2.25 -3.30
CA ILE A 80 0.71 3.55 -3.06
C ILE A 80 1.62 4.64 -3.61
N ASP A 81 1.16 5.35 -4.63
CA ASP A 81 1.93 6.41 -5.29
C ASP A 81 2.06 7.67 -4.44
N GLU A 82 0.99 8.09 -3.77
CA GLU A 82 1.00 9.26 -2.89
C GLU A 82 0.20 9.01 -1.61
N LEU A 83 0.93 8.69 -0.53
CA LEU A 83 0.33 8.44 0.78
C LEU A 83 -0.37 9.68 1.36
N ALA A 84 0.18 10.87 1.12
CA ALA A 84 -0.37 12.11 1.67
C ALA A 84 -1.83 12.34 1.29
N ASP A 85 -2.23 11.98 0.07
CA ASP A 85 -3.61 12.15 -0.38
C ASP A 85 -4.59 11.21 0.32
N LEU A 86 -4.13 10.01 0.69
CA LEU A 86 -4.93 9.08 1.49
C LEU A 86 -5.06 9.53 2.94
N MET A 87 -3.99 10.08 3.51
CA MET A 87 -3.96 10.57 4.89
C MET A 87 -4.89 11.78 5.08
N LEU A 88 -5.13 12.59 4.06
CA LEU A 88 -6.10 13.69 4.10
C LEU A 88 -7.55 13.22 4.25
N VAL A 89 -7.87 12.04 3.73
CA VAL A 89 -9.26 11.55 3.65
C VAL A 89 -9.59 10.55 4.77
N ALA A 90 -8.67 9.67 5.12
CA ALA A 90 -8.91 8.56 6.02
C ALA A 90 -7.65 8.18 6.81
N ALA A 91 -7.00 9.16 7.45
CA ALA A 91 -5.68 9.00 8.08
C ALA A 91 -5.60 7.79 9.03
N LYS A 92 -6.56 7.67 9.95
CA LYS A 92 -6.56 6.62 10.96
C LYS A 92 -6.66 5.23 10.35
N GLU A 93 -7.59 5.02 9.44
CA GLU A 93 -7.82 3.71 8.81
C GLU A 93 -6.66 3.30 7.89
N VAL A 94 -6.14 4.26 7.15
CA VAL A 94 -4.99 4.05 6.28
C VAL A 94 -3.76 3.68 7.09
N GLU A 95 -3.45 4.42 8.14
CA GLU A 95 -2.33 4.14 9.04
C GLU A 95 -2.46 2.77 9.71
N GLU A 96 -3.64 2.46 10.29
CA GLU A 96 -3.89 1.17 10.93
C GLU A 96 -3.72 0.00 9.97
N SER A 97 -4.25 0.11 8.75
CA SER A 97 -4.15 -0.94 7.73
C SER A 97 -2.70 -1.13 7.26
N ILE A 98 -1.99 -0.04 6.98
CA ILE A 98 -0.57 -0.09 6.61
C ILE A 98 0.26 -0.76 7.72
N CYS A 99 0.09 -0.34 8.96
CA CYS A 99 0.83 -0.90 10.09
C CYS A 99 0.54 -2.39 10.27
N ARG A 100 -0.70 -2.84 10.15
CA ARG A 100 -1.04 -4.26 10.24
C ARG A 100 -0.40 -5.10 9.15
N VAL A 101 -0.47 -4.66 7.90
CA VAL A 101 0.18 -5.36 6.79
C VAL A 101 1.70 -5.34 6.95
N ALA A 102 2.29 -4.22 7.36
CA ALA A 102 3.72 -4.12 7.59
C ALA A 102 4.21 -5.06 8.70
N GLN A 103 3.45 -5.22 9.78
CA GLN A 103 3.79 -6.11 10.89
C GLN A 103 3.67 -7.58 10.56
N MET A 104 2.68 -7.98 9.79
CA MET A 104 2.28 -9.37 9.61
C MET A 104 2.32 -9.86 8.16
N GLY A 105 2.55 -8.98 7.18
CA GLY A 105 2.41 -9.31 5.76
C GLY A 105 3.44 -10.30 5.24
N ARG A 106 4.65 -10.31 5.78
CA ARG A 106 5.78 -11.10 5.25
C ARG A 106 5.46 -12.58 5.09
N ALA A 107 4.99 -13.23 6.14
CA ALA A 107 4.68 -14.66 6.10
C ALA A 107 3.49 -14.99 5.20
N SER A 108 2.53 -14.08 5.07
CA SER A 108 1.38 -14.23 4.16
C SER A 108 1.68 -13.88 2.71
N GLY A 109 2.90 -13.41 2.40
CA GLY A 109 3.30 -13.00 1.06
C GLY A 109 2.72 -11.66 0.63
N MET A 110 2.48 -10.74 1.56
CA MET A 110 1.99 -9.40 1.29
C MET A 110 3.07 -8.36 1.55
N HIS A 111 3.29 -7.47 0.60
CA HIS A 111 4.35 -6.46 0.60
C HIS A 111 3.78 -5.09 0.31
N LEU A 112 4.40 -4.05 0.88
CA LEU A 112 4.01 -2.66 0.70
C LEU A 112 5.14 -1.87 0.03
N ILE A 113 4.78 -1.09 -0.99
CA ILE A 113 5.62 -0.04 -1.56
C ILE A 113 4.84 1.26 -1.40
N ILE A 114 5.32 2.14 -0.55
CA ILE A 114 4.62 3.38 -0.21
C ILE A 114 5.50 4.56 -0.59
N ALA A 115 4.97 5.44 -1.42
CA ALA A 115 5.62 6.66 -1.84
C ALA A 115 4.84 7.90 -1.40
N THR A 116 5.54 9.00 -1.25
CA THR A 116 4.96 10.33 -1.07
C THR A 116 5.92 11.40 -1.54
N GLN A 117 5.38 12.46 -2.13
CA GLN A 117 6.10 13.69 -2.46
C GLN A 117 6.05 14.72 -1.32
N ARG A 118 5.31 14.43 -0.25
CA ARG A 118 5.15 15.29 0.94
C ARG A 118 5.71 14.62 2.19
N PRO A 119 7.02 14.71 2.43
CA PRO A 119 7.66 14.08 3.59
C PRO A 119 7.45 14.93 4.86
N SER A 120 6.22 14.97 5.34
CA SER A 120 5.82 15.65 6.58
C SER A 120 5.50 14.64 7.69
N ALA A 121 5.55 15.07 8.95
CA ALA A 121 5.37 14.20 10.10
C ALA A 121 3.93 13.67 10.25
N ASP A 122 2.95 14.34 9.68
CA ASP A 122 1.55 13.93 9.62
C ASP A 122 1.27 12.90 8.52
N VAL A 123 2.15 12.77 7.54
CA VAL A 123 2.10 11.74 6.48
C VAL A 123 2.98 10.55 6.84
N ILE A 124 4.26 10.78 7.13
CA ILE A 124 5.22 9.76 7.57
C ILE A 124 5.23 9.75 9.10
N THR A 125 4.21 9.16 9.67
CA THR A 125 3.98 9.15 11.12
C THR A 125 4.98 8.25 11.85
N GLY A 126 5.10 8.45 13.16
CA GLY A 126 5.93 7.60 14.01
C GLY A 126 5.51 6.12 13.97
N LEU A 127 4.21 5.82 13.84
CA LEU A 127 3.71 4.46 13.73
C LEU A 127 4.10 3.80 12.39
N ILE A 128 3.96 4.52 11.29
CA ILE A 128 4.41 4.05 9.97
C ILE A 128 5.91 3.79 9.98
N LYS A 129 6.71 4.72 10.50
CA LYS A 129 8.17 4.57 10.60
C LYS A 129 8.61 3.38 11.47
N ALA A 130 7.88 3.12 12.56
CA ALA A 130 8.16 1.98 13.44
C ALA A 130 7.91 0.63 12.76
N ASN A 131 7.02 0.57 11.79
CA ASN A 131 6.60 -0.67 11.13
C ASN A 131 7.18 -0.85 9.71
N ILE A 132 7.68 0.23 9.09
CA ILE A 132 8.32 0.19 7.78
C ILE A 132 9.78 0.66 7.94
N PRO A 133 10.69 -0.28 8.25
CA PRO A 133 12.08 0.07 8.57
C PRO A 133 12.95 0.30 7.33
N SER A 134 12.60 -0.28 6.18
CA SER A 134 13.37 -0.08 4.93
C SER A 134 12.85 1.16 4.21
N ARG A 135 13.77 2.09 3.93
CA ARG A 135 13.42 3.43 3.42
C ARG A 135 14.34 3.85 2.30
N ILE A 136 13.79 4.66 1.41
CA ILE A 136 14.54 5.34 0.35
C ILE A 136 14.16 6.82 0.41
N ALA A 137 15.15 7.70 0.40
CA ALA A 137 14.94 9.12 0.21
C ALA A 137 15.65 9.59 -1.06
N PHE A 138 14.90 10.20 -1.96
CA PHE A 138 15.44 11.03 -3.03
C PHE A 138 15.76 12.42 -2.50
N ALA A 139 16.25 13.32 -3.38
CA ALA A 139 16.58 14.68 -2.98
C ALA A 139 15.35 15.39 -2.36
N VAL A 140 15.56 16.00 -1.21
CA VAL A 140 14.55 16.78 -0.47
C VAL A 140 15.02 18.23 -0.29
N ALA A 141 14.10 19.12 0.05
CA ALA A 141 14.40 20.56 0.17
C ALA A 141 15.15 20.92 1.45
N SER A 142 15.02 20.14 2.53
CA SER A 142 15.58 20.47 3.84
C SER A 142 16.10 19.27 4.61
N SER A 143 16.99 19.54 5.56
CA SER A 143 17.47 18.52 6.51
C SER A 143 16.35 17.99 7.43
N LEU A 144 15.30 18.77 7.65
CA LEU A 144 14.13 18.34 8.40
C LEU A 144 13.41 17.21 7.65
N GLU A 145 13.15 17.40 6.35
CA GLU A 145 12.52 16.38 5.51
C GLU A 145 13.37 15.10 5.44
N SER A 146 14.70 15.24 5.34
CA SER A 146 15.60 14.08 5.40
C SER A 146 15.44 13.31 6.72
N ARG A 147 15.34 14.00 7.86
CA ARG A 147 15.13 13.37 9.16
C ARG A 147 13.75 12.73 9.28
N ILE A 148 12.72 13.32 8.71
CA ILE A 148 11.38 12.74 8.70
C ILE A 148 11.39 11.38 7.99
N ILE A 149 12.12 11.24 6.88
CA ILE A 149 12.19 9.97 6.13
C ILE A 149 13.18 9.00 6.77
N LEU A 150 14.41 9.45 7.06
CA LEU A 150 15.55 8.57 7.35
C LEU A 150 16.03 8.60 8.81
N ASP A 151 15.43 9.43 9.65
CA ASP A 151 15.93 9.74 11.02
C ASP A 151 17.33 10.37 11.04
N THR A 152 17.87 10.76 9.89
CA THR A 152 19.17 11.40 9.73
C THR A 152 19.15 12.45 8.62
N THR A 153 20.11 13.36 8.63
CA THR A 153 20.31 14.33 7.55
C THR A 153 21.07 13.70 6.39
N GLY A 154 21.06 14.36 5.24
CA GLY A 154 21.85 13.98 4.07
C GLY A 154 21.07 13.96 2.76
N ALA A 155 19.78 13.66 2.77
CA ALA A 155 18.96 13.66 1.55
C ALA A 155 18.82 15.07 0.93
N GLU A 156 18.94 16.13 1.70
CA GLU A 156 18.99 17.52 1.24
C GLU A 156 20.24 17.86 0.40
N LYS A 157 21.25 16.97 0.44
CA LYS A 157 22.51 17.13 -0.30
C LYS A 157 22.55 16.32 -1.59
N LEU A 158 21.52 15.55 -1.86
CA LEU A 158 21.40 14.76 -3.08
C LEU A 158 21.19 15.67 -4.29
N VAL A 159 21.71 15.25 -5.45
CA VAL A 159 21.71 16.09 -6.67
C VAL A 159 20.47 15.92 -7.55
N GLY A 160 19.52 15.04 -7.14
CA GLY A 160 18.33 14.74 -7.93
C GLY A 160 18.56 13.69 -9.02
N ARG A 161 17.58 13.50 -9.91
CA ARG A 161 17.64 12.59 -11.05
C ARG A 161 17.97 11.14 -10.67
N GLY A 162 17.35 10.63 -9.61
CA GLY A 162 17.54 9.26 -9.15
C GLY A 162 18.69 9.09 -8.15
N ASP A 163 19.41 10.15 -7.79
CA ASP A 163 20.34 10.14 -6.66
C ASP A 163 19.56 9.95 -5.37
N MET A 164 19.86 8.90 -4.61
CA MET A 164 19.07 8.50 -3.45
C MET A 164 19.94 8.05 -2.27
N LEU A 165 19.34 8.10 -1.09
CA LEU A 165 19.85 7.40 0.10
C LEU A 165 18.96 6.16 0.32
N TYR A 166 19.57 4.99 0.24
CA TYR A 166 18.94 3.70 0.49
C TYR A 166 19.27 3.22 1.90
N PHE A 167 18.24 2.98 2.69
CA PHE A 167 18.35 2.60 4.10
C PHE A 167 17.51 1.34 4.38
N PRO A 168 18.04 0.15 4.06
CA PRO A 168 17.34 -1.11 4.31
C PRO A 168 17.39 -1.52 5.78
N LEU A 169 16.43 -2.35 6.19
CA LEU A 169 16.42 -2.98 7.50
C LEU A 169 17.74 -3.72 7.77
N GLY A 170 18.30 -3.51 8.96
CA GLY A 170 19.55 -4.11 9.39
C GLY A 170 20.81 -3.33 8.99
N SER A 171 20.68 -2.24 8.25
CA SER A 171 21.76 -1.31 7.96
C SER A 171 21.94 -0.32 9.11
N GLY A 172 23.18 -0.06 9.51
CA GLY A 172 23.47 0.96 10.54
C GLY A 172 23.46 2.40 10.02
N LYS A 173 23.51 2.59 8.70
CA LYS A 173 23.51 3.90 8.03
C LYS A 173 22.98 3.79 6.60
N PRO A 174 22.41 4.87 6.05
CA PRO A 174 22.03 4.92 4.65
C PRO A 174 23.23 4.77 3.70
N THR A 175 22.99 4.14 2.57
CA THR A 175 23.96 4.02 1.46
C THR A 175 23.48 4.90 0.31
N ARG A 176 24.37 5.71 -0.26
CA ARG A 176 24.08 6.51 -1.44
C ARG A 176 24.09 5.63 -2.69
N VAL A 177 23.02 5.68 -3.46
CA VAL A 177 22.83 4.89 -4.68
C VAL A 177 22.34 5.80 -5.79
N GLN A 178 22.79 5.56 -7.01
CA GLN A 178 22.29 6.20 -8.21
C GLN A 178 21.24 5.31 -8.86
N GLY A 179 19.99 5.78 -8.89
CA GLY A 179 18.91 5.13 -9.64
C GLY A 179 19.09 5.28 -11.15
N CYS A 180 18.69 4.27 -11.90
CA CYS A 180 18.69 4.32 -13.35
C CYS A 180 17.62 5.29 -13.85
N LEU A 181 17.94 6.02 -14.93
CA LEU A 181 16.94 6.76 -15.67
C LEU A 181 16.12 5.78 -16.53
N ILE A 182 14.80 5.86 -16.40
CA ILE A 182 13.85 5.14 -17.25
C ILE A 182 12.91 6.20 -17.84
N SER A 183 12.84 6.25 -19.17
CA SER A 183 11.94 7.16 -19.88
C SER A 183 10.52 6.61 -19.95
N ASP A 184 9.55 7.50 -20.15
CA ASP A 184 8.15 7.12 -20.36
C ASP A 184 7.97 6.16 -21.54
N GLN A 185 8.80 6.32 -22.59
CA GLN A 185 8.79 5.45 -23.74
C GLN A 185 9.27 4.03 -23.41
N GLU A 186 10.29 3.90 -22.55
CA GLU A 186 10.78 2.59 -22.09
C GLU A 186 9.75 1.92 -21.18
N VAL A 187 9.10 2.66 -20.29
CA VAL A 187 7.99 2.13 -19.48
C VAL A 187 6.86 1.63 -20.38
N ALA A 188 6.42 2.44 -21.34
CA ALA A 188 5.38 2.05 -22.29
C ALA A 188 5.76 0.79 -23.08
N ALA A 189 7.00 0.70 -23.56
CA ALA A 189 7.48 -0.47 -24.30
C ALA A 189 7.47 -1.75 -23.44
N VAL A 190 7.87 -1.67 -22.16
CA VAL A 190 7.81 -2.80 -21.24
C VAL A 190 6.37 -3.21 -20.96
N VAL A 191 5.48 -2.25 -20.71
CA VAL A 191 4.05 -2.51 -20.50
C VAL A 191 3.42 -3.19 -21.72
N ASP A 192 3.68 -2.70 -22.92
CA ASP A 192 3.20 -3.29 -24.17
C ASP A 192 3.73 -4.71 -24.36
N PHE A 193 5.01 -4.93 -24.10
CA PHE A 193 5.62 -6.26 -24.15
C PHE A 193 4.93 -7.23 -23.18
N VAL A 194 4.67 -6.80 -21.95
CA VAL A 194 3.98 -7.62 -20.95
C VAL A 194 2.55 -7.96 -21.39
N LYS A 195 1.80 -6.97 -21.89
CA LYS A 195 0.43 -7.19 -22.40
C LYS A 195 0.39 -8.17 -23.57
N GLN A 196 1.35 -8.07 -24.51
CA GLN A 196 1.40 -8.95 -25.67
C GLN A 196 1.80 -10.39 -25.34
N ASN A 197 2.64 -10.60 -24.33
CA ASN A 197 3.23 -11.91 -24.02
C ASN A 197 2.57 -12.65 -22.84
N SER A 198 1.72 -11.99 -22.08
CA SER A 198 1.14 -12.56 -20.83
C SER A 198 -0.37 -12.79 -20.92
N GLY A 199 -1.00 -12.58 -22.07
CA GLY A 199 -2.45 -12.67 -22.25
C GLY A 199 -3.21 -11.48 -21.70
N ASP A 200 -4.54 -11.52 -21.86
CA ASP A 200 -5.42 -10.44 -21.39
C ASP A 200 -5.48 -10.36 -19.86
N ALA A 201 -5.61 -9.14 -19.35
CA ALA A 201 -5.83 -8.91 -17.93
C ALA A 201 -7.14 -9.55 -17.50
N SER A 202 -7.11 -10.35 -16.44
CA SER A 202 -8.29 -10.89 -15.78
C SER A 202 -8.42 -10.24 -14.41
N TYR A 203 -9.28 -9.22 -14.30
CA TYR A 203 -9.56 -8.56 -13.02
C TYR A 203 -10.46 -9.44 -12.15
N ASP A 204 -10.24 -9.38 -10.85
CA ASP A 204 -10.99 -10.13 -9.86
C ASP A 204 -12.22 -9.32 -9.41
N ASP A 205 -13.39 -9.67 -9.94
CA ASP A 205 -14.66 -8.99 -9.63
C ASP A 205 -15.04 -9.14 -8.14
N GLN A 206 -14.68 -10.25 -7.50
CA GLN A 206 -14.94 -10.46 -6.09
C GLN A 206 -14.13 -9.48 -5.24
N VAL A 207 -12.86 -9.29 -5.55
CA VAL A 207 -12.00 -8.31 -4.87
C VAL A 207 -12.56 -6.90 -5.03
N MET A 208 -13.01 -6.52 -6.24
CA MET A 208 -13.63 -5.22 -6.47
C MET A 208 -14.89 -5.02 -5.63
N GLN A 209 -15.76 -6.03 -5.54
CA GLN A 209 -16.96 -5.98 -4.72
C GLN A 209 -16.66 -5.87 -3.23
N GLU A 210 -15.70 -6.63 -2.73
CA GLU A 210 -15.27 -6.58 -1.32
C GLU A 210 -14.71 -5.20 -0.94
N ILE A 211 -13.91 -4.59 -1.83
CA ILE A 211 -13.40 -3.23 -1.63
C ILE A 211 -14.53 -2.20 -1.60
N GLU A 212 -15.49 -2.30 -2.51
CA GLU A 212 -16.64 -1.40 -2.53
C GLU A 212 -17.52 -1.56 -1.29
N GLN A 213 -17.71 -2.77 -0.78
CA GLN A 213 -18.42 -3.02 0.47
C GLN A 213 -17.72 -2.37 1.67
N HIS A 214 -16.40 -2.52 1.80
CA HIS A 214 -15.62 -1.86 2.85
C HIS A 214 -15.71 -0.33 2.79
N ALA A 215 -15.73 0.26 1.60
CA ALA A 215 -15.89 1.69 1.42
C ALA A 215 -17.32 2.16 1.79
N ALA A 216 -18.36 1.40 1.44
CA ALA A 216 -19.77 1.73 1.69
C ALA A 216 -20.18 1.57 3.16
N GLU A 217 -19.69 0.55 3.87
CA GLU A 217 -19.99 0.31 5.29
C GLU A 217 -19.53 1.49 6.16
N LYS A 218 -18.39 2.10 5.81
CA LYS A 218 -17.87 3.28 6.50
C LYS A 218 -18.70 4.54 6.27
N GLU A 219 -19.28 4.72 5.11
CA GLU A 219 -20.20 5.85 4.86
C GLU A 219 -21.47 5.77 5.70
N LYS A 220 -21.98 4.56 5.97
CA LYS A 220 -23.13 4.34 6.85
C LYS A 220 -22.78 4.57 8.32
N GLY A 221 -21.60 4.13 8.76
CA GLY A 221 -21.11 4.37 10.13
C GLY A 221 -20.88 5.85 10.45
N ALA A 222 -20.35 6.62 9.48
CA ALA A 222 -20.13 8.06 9.66
C ALA A 222 -21.43 8.88 9.70
N LYS A 223 -22.51 8.43 9.03
CA LYS A 223 -23.83 9.06 9.07
C LYS A 223 -24.66 8.73 10.32
N GLY A 224 -24.31 7.67 11.05
CA GLY A 224 -25.01 7.23 12.26
C GLY A 224 -24.60 7.93 13.56
N VAL A 225 -23.54 8.70 13.56
CA VAL A 225 -23.01 9.40 14.77
C VAL A 225 -23.46 10.88 14.83
N GLY A 226 -24.17 11.38 13.83
CA GLY A 226 -24.60 12.77 13.71
C GLY A 226 -26.07 13.05 14.08
N GLY A 227 -26.65 12.34 15.06
CA GLY A 227 -28.07 12.51 15.38
C GLY A 227 -28.43 12.32 16.85
N SER A 228 -27.97 13.21 17.73
CA SER A 228 -28.68 13.54 18.95
C SER A 228 -28.29 14.96 19.38
N ALA A 229 -29.15 15.91 19.02
CA ALA A 229 -29.14 17.21 19.64
C ALA A 229 -29.56 17.07 21.11
N PRO A 230 -28.99 17.84 22.06
CA PRO A 230 -29.48 17.86 23.42
C PRO A 230 -30.87 18.53 23.46
N GLU A 231 -31.85 17.87 24.03
CA GLU A 231 -33.10 18.50 24.44
C GLU A 231 -32.81 19.62 25.43
N GLU A 232 -33.23 20.83 25.09
CA GLU A 232 -33.30 21.94 26.04
C GLU A 232 -34.32 21.57 27.12
N VAL A 233 -33.82 21.39 28.33
CA VAL A 233 -34.67 21.37 29.56
C VAL A 233 -34.97 22.83 29.88
N GLY A 234 -36.22 23.23 29.63
CA GLY A 234 -36.73 24.50 30.12
C GLY A 234 -36.80 24.50 31.65
N GLU A 235 -36.16 25.47 32.25
CA GLU A 235 -36.44 25.87 33.62
C GLU A 235 -37.61 26.84 33.65
N GLU A 236 -38.74 26.39 34.21
CA GLU A 236 -39.74 27.25 34.83
C GLU A 236 -39.39 27.40 36.31
N PHE A 237 -39.40 28.66 36.72
CA PHE A 237 -39.40 29.38 37.98
C PHE A 237 -38.14 30.20 38.27
#